data_3ea1191333c801d2052f6ab87b2a8229
#
_entry.id   3ea1191333c801d2052f6ab87b2a8229
#
_cell.length_a   1.000
_cell.length_b   1.000
_cell.length_c   1.000
_cell.angle_alpha   90.00
_cell.angle_beta   90.00
_cell.angle_gamma   90.00
#
_symmetry.space_group_name_H-M   'P 1'
#
loop_
_entity.id
_entity.type
_entity.pdbx_description
1 polymer ?
#
loop_
_entity_poly.entity_id
_entity_poly.type
_entity_poly.pdbx_seq_one_letter_code
_entity_poly.pdbx_strand_id
1 'polypeptide(L)'
;MEFRKIFDTIPEQFDKFRPRYSQELFDSLIDYAKIGPGKKVLELGPGTGQATEPILNTGCDYNAIELGEHLYAKMKEKFGDRQNFNIVNDDFITHDFSDMLGSDNNTGSNNGTRKFDLIYSAATIQWIPEDIAFSKTYDLLAPGGTLAMLLTKSEYKSTNPALHDDIQKIYDAYFKPVTPYPHRSFHYQNATNYGYVDFEERDFYGKREMTADEYVAFSGTHCDHMVIAEPYKTKFFEGLHDAVLAHGNKIIFNDTYVMYLTKKPI
;
A
#
# COMPACT_ATOMS: atom_id res chain seq x y z
N MET A 1 0.48 3.17 -21.34
CA MET A 1 -0.09 3.44 -20.00
C MET A 1 1.01 3.22 -18.97
N GLU A 2 1.19 4.16 -18.07
CA GLU A 2 2.15 4.00 -16.96
C GLU A 2 1.56 3.07 -15.90
N PHE A 3 2.22 1.95 -15.59
CA PHE A 3 1.70 0.96 -14.65
C PHE A 3 1.44 1.53 -13.25
N ARG A 4 2.23 2.50 -12.80
CA ARG A 4 2.04 3.15 -11.50
C ARG A 4 0.70 3.90 -11.38
N LYS A 5 0.10 4.31 -12.53
CA LYS A 5 -1.20 5.01 -12.59
C LYS A 5 -2.37 4.10 -12.96
N ILE A 6 -2.14 2.80 -13.13
CA ILE A 6 -3.21 1.91 -13.61
C ILE A 6 -4.38 1.85 -12.64
N PHE A 7 -4.13 1.89 -11.34
CA PHE A 7 -5.15 1.84 -10.29
C PHE A 7 -6.04 3.08 -10.27
N ASP A 8 -5.55 4.20 -10.78
CA ASP A 8 -6.30 5.46 -10.89
C ASP A 8 -7.49 5.37 -11.84
N THR A 9 -7.54 4.35 -12.70
CA THR A 9 -8.66 4.11 -13.64
C THR A 9 -9.84 3.41 -12.99
N ILE A 10 -9.71 2.89 -11.76
CA ILE A 10 -10.73 2.08 -11.07
C ILE A 10 -10.89 2.45 -9.58
N PRO A 11 -10.95 3.73 -9.18
CA PRO A 11 -10.88 4.13 -7.77
C PRO A 11 -12.00 3.53 -6.91
N GLU A 12 -13.21 3.39 -7.44
CA GLU A 12 -14.34 2.80 -6.70
C GLU A 12 -14.14 1.32 -6.41
N GLN A 13 -13.74 0.54 -7.42
CA GLN A 13 -13.46 -0.89 -7.27
C GLN A 13 -12.24 -1.09 -6.36
N PHE A 14 -11.22 -0.26 -6.51
CA PHE A 14 -10.04 -0.28 -5.68
C PHE A 14 -10.40 -0.06 -4.20
N ASP A 15 -11.23 0.94 -3.91
CA ASP A 15 -11.69 1.21 -2.54
C ASP A 15 -12.48 0.06 -1.93
N LYS A 16 -13.41 -0.50 -2.71
CA LYS A 16 -14.34 -1.51 -2.23
C LYS A 16 -13.69 -2.88 -2.02
N PHE A 17 -12.78 -3.29 -2.92
CA PHE A 17 -12.34 -4.69 -2.98
C PHE A 17 -10.90 -4.92 -2.54
N ARG A 18 -10.05 -3.86 -2.45
CA ARG A 18 -8.68 -4.05 -1.94
C ARG A 18 -8.69 -4.36 -0.44
N PRO A 19 -7.83 -5.30 0.01
CA PRO A 19 -7.75 -5.67 1.42
C PRO A 19 -7.34 -4.47 2.28
N ARG A 20 -7.90 -4.45 3.50
CA ARG A 20 -7.47 -3.56 4.57
C ARG A 20 -6.60 -4.35 5.54
N TYR A 21 -5.76 -3.65 6.27
CA TYR A 21 -4.87 -4.26 7.25
C TYR A 21 -5.58 -4.46 8.59
N SER A 22 -5.05 -5.35 9.43
CA SER A 22 -5.61 -5.59 10.76
C SER A 22 -5.36 -4.41 11.71
N GLN A 23 -6.25 -4.21 12.67
CA GLN A 23 -6.07 -3.18 13.71
C GLN A 23 -4.80 -3.45 14.54
N GLU A 24 -4.52 -4.71 14.83
CA GLU A 24 -3.31 -5.14 15.57
C GLU A 24 -2.01 -4.67 14.90
N LEU A 25 -1.96 -4.68 13.56
CA LEU A 25 -0.81 -4.15 12.81
C LEU A 25 -0.63 -2.65 13.08
N PHE A 26 -1.72 -1.87 13.03
CA PHE A 26 -1.65 -0.43 13.29
C PHE A 26 -1.32 -0.11 14.74
N ASP A 27 -1.88 -0.84 15.70
CA ASP A 27 -1.55 -0.67 17.12
C ASP A 27 -0.05 -0.91 17.36
N SER A 28 0.51 -1.96 16.73
CA SER A 28 1.93 -2.26 16.76
C SER A 28 2.79 -1.16 16.11
N LEU A 29 2.36 -0.62 14.96
CA LEU A 29 3.07 0.47 14.28
C LEU A 29 3.05 1.77 15.09
N ILE A 30 1.87 2.14 15.62
CA ILE A 30 1.68 3.36 16.41
C ILE A 30 2.56 3.31 17.67
N ASP A 31 2.56 2.15 18.35
CA ASP A 31 3.41 1.96 19.54
C ASP A 31 4.90 1.99 19.22
N TYR A 32 5.33 1.32 18.14
CA TYR A 32 6.73 1.29 17.72
C TYR A 32 7.27 2.67 17.37
N ALA A 33 6.54 3.41 16.55
CA ALA A 33 6.92 4.73 16.07
C ALA A 33 6.53 5.88 17.02
N LYS A 34 5.81 5.56 18.13
CA LYS A 34 5.32 6.53 19.14
C LYS A 34 4.52 7.67 18.50
N ILE A 35 3.57 7.30 17.63
CA ILE A 35 2.77 8.27 16.87
C ILE A 35 1.58 8.75 17.71
N GLY A 36 1.32 10.06 17.63
CA GLY A 36 0.27 10.76 18.35
C GLY A 36 0.30 12.26 18.10
N PRO A 37 -0.43 13.05 18.89
CA PRO A 37 -0.43 14.51 18.77
C PRO A 37 1.00 15.09 18.82
N GLY A 38 1.28 16.02 17.92
CA GLY A 38 2.60 16.65 17.80
C GLY A 38 3.61 15.85 16.97
N LYS A 39 3.28 14.64 16.54
CA LYS A 39 4.10 13.85 15.61
C LYS A 39 3.71 14.12 14.16
N LYS A 40 4.69 14.08 13.26
CA LYS A 40 4.51 14.34 11.83
C LYS A 40 4.67 13.07 11.03
N VAL A 41 3.69 12.75 10.20
CA VAL A 41 3.62 11.49 9.46
C VAL A 41 3.48 11.76 7.97
N LEU A 42 4.11 10.92 7.14
CA LEU A 42 3.93 10.88 5.68
C LEU A 42 3.51 9.48 5.23
N GLU A 43 2.39 9.39 4.52
CA GLU A 43 1.99 8.18 3.79
C GLU A 43 2.34 8.29 2.31
N LEU A 44 3.01 7.27 1.77
CA LEU A 44 3.37 7.19 0.35
C LEU A 44 2.33 6.36 -0.40
N GLY A 45 1.61 6.99 -1.32
CA GLY A 45 0.61 6.35 -2.17
C GLY A 45 -0.53 5.72 -1.37
N PRO A 46 -1.33 6.52 -0.65
CA PRO A 46 -2.43 6.01 0.18
C PRO A 46 -3.51 5.27 -0.62
N GLY A 47 -3.54 5.43 -1.95
CA GLY A 47 -4.61 4.90 -2.77
C GLY A 47 -5.96 5.54 -2.42
N THR A 48 -6.89 4.73 -1.93
CA THR A 48 -8.17 5.23 -1.42
C THR A 48 -8.27 5.17 0.12
N GLY A 49 -7.11 5.08 0.82
CA GLY A 49 -7.03 5.18 2.27
C GLY A 49 -7.14 3.86 3.03
N GLN A 50 -6.66 2.75 2.45
CA GLN A 50 -6.72 1.42 3.09
C GLN A 50 -5.93 1.36 4.42
N ALA A 51 -4.89 2.20 4.57
CA ALA A 51 -4.02 2.24 5.74
C ALA A 51 -4.05 3.59 6.48
N THR A 52 -4.84 4.56 6.00
CA THR A 52 -4.80 5.96 6.46
C THR A 52 -5.48 6.18 7.81
N GLU A 53 -6.73 5.70 7.94
CA GLU A 53 -7.61 6.11 9.05
C GLU A 53 -7.05 5.80 10.45
N PRO A 54 -6.45 4.62 10.72
CA PRO A 54 -5.91 4.32 12.04
C PRO A 54 -4.78 5.27 12.46
N ILE A 55 -3.92 5.67 11.52
CA ILE A 55 -2.82 6.61 11.78
C ILE A 55 -3.36 8.04 11.94
N LEU A 56 -4.27 8.47 11.06
CA LEU A 56 -4.92 9.78 11.14
C LEU A 56 -5.66 10.00 12.47
N ASN A 57 -6.29 8.94 13.00
CA ASN A 57 -7.03 8.98 14.27
C ASN A 57 -6.13 9.14 15.51
N THR A 58 -4.82 8.96 15.40
CA THR A 58 -3.89 9.27 16.51
C THR A 58 -3.79 10.77 16.82
N GLY A 59 -4.30 11.65 15.94
CA GLY A 59 -4.16 13.10 16.08
C GLY A 59 -2.81 13.65 15.65
N CYS A 60 -1.99 12.85 14.94
CA CYS A 60 -0.72 13.31 14.35
C CYS A 60 -0.97 14.35 13.24
N ASP A 61 0.07 15.11 12.89
CA ASP A 61 0.12 15.95 11.69
C ASP A 61 0.32 15.01 10.48
N TYR A 62 -0.81 14.61 9.87
CA TYR A 62 -0.83 13.62 8.80
C TYR A 62 -0.67 14.26 7.45
N ASN A 63 0.29 13.76 6.68
CA ASN A 63 0.55 14.18 5.30
C ASN A 63 0.58 12.96 4.40
N ALA A 64 0.15 13.10 3.16
CA ALA A 64 0.21 12.05 2.15
C ALA A 64 0.58 12.61 0.77
N ILE A 65 1.14 11.74 -0.07
CA ILE A 65 1.39 12.01 -1.47
C ILE A 65 0.83 10.88 -2.34
N GLU A 66 -0.06 11.23 -3.28
CA GLU A 66 -0.74 10.28 -4.17
C GLU A 66 -0.52 10.67 -5.63
N LEU A 67 -0.08 9.69 -6.44
CA LEU A 67 0.20 9.87 -7.87
C LEU A 67 -1.06 9.94 -8.72
N GLY A 68 -2.10 9.17 -8.34
CA GLY A 68 -3.37 9.05 -9.04
C GLY A 68 -4.30 10.22 -8.72
N GLU A 69 -4.81 10.91 -9.73
CA GLU A 69 -5.71 12.06 -9.56
C GLU A 69 -7.07 11.64 -8.96
N HIS A 70 -7.63 10.52 -9.44
CA HIS A 70 -8.92 10.01 -8.95
C HIS A 70 -8.79 9.38 -7.55
N LEU A 71 -7.67 8.71 -7.28
CA LEU A 71 -7.35 8.18 -5.94
C LEU A 71 -7.16 9.33 -4.93
N TYR A 72 -6.44 10.39 -5.33
CA TYR A 72 -6.33 11.62 -4.55
C TYR A 72 -7.70 12.24 -4.26
N ALA A 73 -8.57 12.33 -5.26
CA ALA A 73 -9.92 12.88 -5.09
C ALA A 73 -10.74 12.06 -4.06
N LYS A 74 -10.61 10.72 -4.07
CA LYS A 74 -11.23 9.84 -3.07
C LYS A 74 -10.70 10.09 -1.67
N MET A 75 -9.41 10.31 -1.51
CA MET A 75 -8.82 10.67 -0.21
C MET A 75 -9.36 11.99 0.31
N LYS A 76 -9.48 12.99 -0.56
CA LYS A 76 -10.09 14.30 -0.23
C LYS A 76 -11.56 14.17 0.15
N GLU A 77 -12.33 13.33 -0.54
CA GLU A 77 -13.73 13.05 -0.22
C GLU A 77 -13.87 12.44 1.19
N LYS A 78 -13.01 11.49 1.55
CA LYS A 78 -13.09 10.75 2.81
C LYS A 78 -12.55 11.52 4.03
N PHE A 79 -11.46 12.25 3.85
CA PHE A 79 -10.68 12.79 4.95
C PHE A 79 -10.46 14.30 4.89
N GLY A 80 -10.91 14.96 3.82
CA GLY A 80 -10.63 16.38 3.56
C GLY A 80 -11.14 17.35 4.64
N ASP A 81 -12.16 16.97 5.40
CA ASP A 81 -12.71 17.78 6.50
C ASP A 81 -11.91 17.64 7.81
N ARG A 82 -10.95 16.72 7.88
CA ARG A 82 -10.11 16.50 9.07
C ARG A 82 -9.01 17.58 9.12
N GLN A 83 -8.93 18.31 10.22
CA GLN A 83 -7.97 19.42 10.41
C GLN A 83 -6.50 18.98 10.37
N ASN A 84 -6.23 17.74 10.76
CA ASN A 84 -4.88 17.17 10.79
C ASN A 84 -4.53 16.38 9.52
N PHE A 85 -5.33 16.49 8.44
CA PHE A 85 -5.13 15.78 7.18
C PHE A 85 -4.66 16.73 6.08
N ASN A 86 -3.53 16.39 5.47
CA ASN A 86 -3.00 17.05 4.28
C ASN A 86 -2.61 16.01 3.23
N ILE A 87 -2.92 16.26 1.97
CA ILE A 87 -2.54 15.39 0.84
C ILE A 87 -2.21 16.22 -0.38
N VAL A 88 -1.18 15.82 -1.12
CA VAL A 88 -0.85 16.38 -2.44
C VAL A 88 -1.01 15.32 -3.52
N ASN A 89 -1.43 15.77 -4.72
CA ASN A 89 -1.44 14.93 -5.91
C ASN A 89 -0.18 15.20 -6.72
N ASP A 90 0.83 14.36 -6.54
CA ASP A 90 2.11 14.49 -7.25
C ASP A 90 2.88 13.16 -7.24
N ASP A 91 3.97 13.09 -8.01
CA ASP A 91 4.90 11.95 -8.01
C ASP A 91 5.94 12.09 -6.89
N PHE A 92 5.95 11.15 -5.94
CA PHE A 92 6.95 11.11 -4.88
C PHE A 92 8.39 11.24 -5.41
N ILE A 93 8.67 10.71 -6.60
CA ILE A 93 10.03 10.73 -7.18
C ILE A 93 10.51 12.16 -7.40
N THR A 94 9.65 13.05 -7.91
CA THR A 94 10.01 14.41 -8.34
C THR A 94 9.54 15.51 -7.40
N HIS A 95 8.60 15.20 -6.50
CA HIS A 95 8.00 16.19 -5.59
C HIS A 95 9.04 16.86 -4.68
N ASP A 96 8.92 18.20 -4.54
CA ASP A 96 9.65 18.97 -3.54
C ASP A 96 8.84 19.03 -2.23
N PHE A 97 9.39 18.47 -1.17
CA PHE A 97 8.74 18.39 0.13
C PHE A 97 8.93 19.64 1.02
N SER A 98 9.59 20.69 0.53
CA SER A 98 9.91 21.89 1.32
C SER A 98 8.69 22.48 2.04
N ASP A 99 7.54 22.57 1.35
CA ASP A 99 6.29 23.08 1.92
C ASP A 99 5.70 22.17 3.00
N MET A 100 5.88 20.86 2.88
CA MET A 100 5.44 19.90 3.89
C MET A 100 6.34 19.87 5.12
N LEU A 101 7.63 20.17 4.98
CA LEU A 101 8.58 20.02 6.08
C LEU A 101 8.42 21.08 7.18
N GLY A 102 7.93 22.28 6.87
CA GLY A 102 7.67 23.32 7.86
C GLY A 102 8.94 23.79 8.62
N SER A 103 8.77 24.77 9.49
CA SER A 103 9.85 25.27 10.35
C SER A 103 9.88 24.53 11.69
N ASP A 104 11.05 24.09 12.13
CA ASP A 104 11.21 23.49 13.46
C ASP A 104 11.44 24.59 14.51
N ASN A 105 10.36 24.99 15.19
CA ASN A 105 10.41 25.98 16.25
C ASN A 105 10.97 25.43 17.58
N ASN A 106 11.22 24.11 17.69
CA ASN A 106 11.61 23.46 18.95
C ASN A 106 13.14 23.36 19.16
N THR A 107 13.96 23.52 18.12
CA THR A 107 15.42 23.32 18.24
C THR A 107 16.19 24.57 18.65
N GLY A 108 15.52 25.72 18.87
CA GLY A 108 16.23 26.98 19.22
C GLY A 108 17.14 27.51 18.11
N SER A 109 17.21 26.83 16.97
CA SER A 109 17.93 27.22 15.78
C SER A 109 16.90 27.77 14.77
N ASN A 110 17.04 29.03 14.41
CA ASN A 110 16.13 29.75 13.48
C ASN A 110 16.08 29.18 12.04
N ASN A 111 16.65 27.99 11.78
CA ASN A 111 16.72 27.36 10.46
C ASN A 111 16.49 25.84 10.47
N GLY A 112 15.88 25.26 11.52
CA GLY A 112 15.55 23.83 11.56
C GLY A 112 14.33 23.50 10.70
N THR A 113 14.45 22.51 9.82
CA THR A 113 13.34 21.97 9.06
C THR A 113 12.71 20.81 9.84
N ARG A 114 11.39 20.90 10.12
CA ARG A 114 10.67 19.84 10.83
C ARG A 114 10.42 18.65 9.90
N LYS A 115 11.18 17.58 10.10
CA LYS A 115 11.11 16.32 9.36
C LYS A 115 10.03 15.38 9.90
N PHE A 116 9.77 14.28 9.17
CA PHE A 116 8.77 13.30 9.55
C PHE A 116 9.26 12.36 10.65
N ASP A 117 8.43 12.06 11.64
CA ASP A 117 8.67 11.07 12.68
C ASP A 117 8.40 9.64 12.17
N LEU A 118 7.43 9.52 11.24
CA LEU A 118 7.08 8.28 10.55
C LEU A 118 6.87 8.56 9.07
N ILE A 119 7.50 7.76 8.22
CA ILE A 119 7.12 7.60 6.82
C ILE A 119 6.64 6.17 6.67
N TYR A 120 5.44 5.97 6.10
CA TYR A 120 4.97 4.62 5.84
C TYR A 120 4.36 4.48 4.45
N SER A 121 4.31 3.25 3.97
CA SER A 121 3.78 2.90 2.67
C SER A 121 3.08 1.55 2.74
N ALA A 122 1.84 1.51 2.27
CA ALA A 122 1.04 0.30 2.19
C ALA A 122 0.95 -0.18 0.74
N ALA A 123 1.76 -1.18 0.38
CA ALA A 123 1.87 -1.78 -0.95
C ALA A 123 2.18 -0.79 -2.10
N THR A 124 2.93 0.28 -1.80
CA THR A 124 3.27 1.32 -2.80
C THR A 124 4.78 1.48 -3.01
N ILE A 125 5.61 1.44 -1.97
CA ILE A 125 7.04 1.78 -2.06
C ILE A 125 7.80 0.95 -3.11
N GLN A 126 7.42 -0.29 -3.34
CA GLN A 126 8.02 -1.17 -4.35
C GLN A 126 7.78 -0.73 -5.81
N TRP A 127 6.91 0.27 -6.03
CA TRP A 127 6.72 0.89 -7.34
C TRP A 127 7.71 2.02 -7.63
N ILE A 128 8.45 2.47 -6.61
CA ILE A 128 9.48 3.49 -6.68
C ILE A 128 10.83 2.79 -6.89
N PRO A 129 11.75 3.31 -7.72
CA PRO A 129 13.13 2.80 -7.77
C PRO A 129 13.73 2.75 -6.37
N GLU A 130 14.36 1.62 -6.01
CA GLU A 130 14.82 1.33 -4.65
C GLU A 130 15.76 2.40 -4.10
N ASP A 131 16.70 2.86 -4.93
CA ASP A 131 17.64 3.90 -4.60
C ASP A 131 16.96 5.24 -4.26
N ILE A 132 15.94 5.62 -5.03
CA ILE A 132 15.15 6.83 -4.77
C ILE A 132 14.28 6.63 -3.53
N ALA A 133 13.61 5.48 -3.42
CA ALA A 133 12.71 5.18 -2.30
C ALA A 133 13.42 5.32 -0.96
N PHE A 134 14.57 4.65 -0.80
CA PHE A 134 15.28 4.64 0.47
C PHE A 134 16.06 5.93 0.72
N SER A 135 16.76 6.49 -0.28
CA SER A 135 17.52 7.73 -0.07
C SER A 135 16.59 8.90 0.26
N LYS A 136 15.49 9.05 -0.49
CA LYS A 136 14.57 10.19 -0.30
C LYS A 136 13.80 10.07 1.02
N THR A 137 13.31 8.88 1.38
CA THR A 137 12.67 8.68 2.70
C THR A 137 13.65 8.89 3.84
N TYR A 138 14.91 8.48 3.69
CA TYR A 138 15.96 8.74 4.69
C TYR A 138 16.17 10.24 4.91
N ASP A 139 16.25 11.02 3.83
CA ASP A 139 16.46 12.47 3.92
C ASP A 139 15.26 13.18 4.56
N LEU A 140 14.05 12.71 4.32
CA LEU A 140 12.82 13.28 4.87
C LEU A 140 12.57 12.92 6.33
N LEU A 141 13.11 11.81 6.84
CA LEU A 141 12.96 11.37 8.22
C LEU A 141 13.80 12.21 9.20
N ALA A 142 13.21 12.51 10.35
CA ALA A 142 13.92 13.02 11.52
C ALA A 142 14.92 11.98 12.05
N PRO A 143 16.00 12.39 12.75
CA PRO A 143 16.81 11.44 13.52
C PRO A 143 15.93 10.63 14.48
N GLY A 144 16.11 9.32 14.53
CA GLY A 144 15.26 8.39 15.28
C GLY A 144 13.90 8.10 14.65
N GLY A 145 13.56 8.74 13.51
CA GLY A 145 12.31 8.51 12.78
C GLY A 145 12.23 7.11 12.15
N THR A 146 11.02 6.64 11.92
CA THR A 146 10.71 5.29 11.44
C THR A 146 10.30 5.29 9.97
N LEU A 147 10.82 4.34 9.19
CA LEU A 147 10.25 3.93 7.91
C LEU A 147 9.50 2.61 8.13
N ALA A 148 8.19 2.57 7.78
CA ALA A 148 7.37 1.36 7.82
C ALA A 148 6.85 1.01 6.43
N MET A 149 6.99 -0.27 6.05
CA MET A 149 6.57 -0.76 4.74
C MET A 149 5.63 -1.94 4.94
N LEU A 150 4.38 -1.77 4.51
CA LEU A 150 3.30 -2.72 4.73
C LEU A 150 3.00 -3.47 3.44
N LEU A 151 2.75 -4.78 3.56
CA LEU A 151 2.40 -5.65 2.44
C LEU A 151 1.37 -6.69 2.87
N THR A 152 0.47 -7.05 1.98
CA THR A 152 -0.45 -8.19 2.17
C THR A 152 -0.02 -9.34 1.27
N LYS A 153 0.22 -10.50 1.88
CA LYS A 153 0.40 -11.79 1.20
C LYS A 153 -0.88 -12.61 1.44
N SER A 154 -1.57 -12.94 0.37
CA SER A 154 -2.84 -13.70 0.45
C SER A 154 -2.66 -15.07 -0.16
N GLU A 155 -3.15 -16.12 0.51
CA GLU A 155 -3.18 -17.48 -0.03
C GLU A 155 -4.53 -18.14 0.26
N TYR A 156 -4.98 -19.02 -0.62
CA TYR A 156 -6.22 -19.79 -0.48
C TYR A 156 -6.05 -21.28 -0.78
N LYS A 157 -4.84 -21.70 -1.15
CA LYS A 157 -4.54 -23.09 -1.47
C LYS A 157 -4.78 -24.02 -0.28
N SER A 158 -4.39 -23.56 0.91
CA SER A 158 -4.55 -24.36 2.14
C SER A 158 -6.00 -24.50 2.57
N THR A 159 -6.87 -23.54 2.20
CA THR A 159 -8.30 -23.55 2.56
C THR A 159 -9.13 -24.38 1.60
N ASN A 160 -8.79 -24.41 0.30
CA ASN A 160 -9.43 -25.22 -0.72
C ASN A 160 -8.46 -25.60 -1.84
N PRO A 161 -7.71 -26.73 -1.69
CA PRO A 161 -6.74 -27.16 -2.72
C PRO A 161 -7.38 -27.46 -4.07
N ALA A 162 -8.59 -28.04 -4.11
CA ALA A 162 -9.27 -28.36 -5.36
C ALA A 162 -9.68 -27.11 -6.14
N LEU A 163 -10.21 -26.10 -5.45
CA LEU A 163 -10.49 -24.80 -6.06
C LEU A 163 -9.21 -24.14 -6.58
N HIS A 164 -8.13 -24.21 -5.81
CA HIS A 164 -6.83 -23.68 -6.24
C HIS A 164 -6.39 -24.32 -7.57
N ASP A 165 -6.47 -25.66 -7.69
CA ASP A 165 -6.06 -26.37 -8.89
C ASP A 165 -6.93 -26.01 -10.11
N ASP A 166 -8.23 -25.78 -9.92
CA ASP A 166 -9.12 -25.34 -10.99
C ASP A 166 -8.82 -23.91 -11.40
N ILE A 167 -8.56 -23.00 -10.47
CA ILE A 167 -8.13 -21.62 -10.77
C ILE A 167 -6.79 -21.62 -11.52
N GLN A 168 -5.81 -22.48 -11.14
CA GLN A 168 -4.53 -22.56 -11.88
C GLN A 168 -4.75 -22.94 -13.35
N LYS A 169 -5.67 -23.84 -13.67
CA LYS A 169 -6.02 -24.16 -15.07
C LYS A 169 -6.53 -22.94 -15.85
N ILE A 170 -7.30 -22.06 -15.19
CA ILE A 170 -7.79 -20.82 -15.79
C ILE A 170 -6.64 -19.86 -16.06
N TYR A 171 -5.70 -19.70 -15.10
CA TYR A 171 -4.49 -18.90 -15.28
C TYR A 171 -3.66 -19.43 -16.46
N ASP A 172 -3.39 -20.73 -16.53
CA ASP A 172 -2.59 -21.35 -17.60
C ASP A 172 -3.22 -21.11 -18.99
N ALA A 173 -4.55 -21.19 -19.07
CA ALA A 173 -5.28 -21.06 -20.33
C ALA A 173 -5.45 -19.59 -20.77
N TYR A 174 -5.79 -18.69 -19.86
CA TYR A 174 -6.32 -17.38 -20.20
C TYR A 174 -5.56 -16.18 -19.60
N PHE A 175 -4.63 -16.36 -18.67
CA PHE A 175 -3.82 -15.26 -18.17
C PHE A 175 -2.77 -14.85 -19.21
N LYS A 176 -3.15 -13.93 -20.10
CA LYS A 176 -2.34 -13.44 -21.22
C LYS A 176 -2.24 -11.90 -21.19
N PRO A 177 -1.53 -11.32 -20.22
CA PRO A 177 -1.36 -9.87 -20.14
C PRO A 177 -0.60 -9.37 -21.36
N VAL A 178 -1.11 -8.32 -22.00
CA VAL A 178 -0.48 -7.72 -23.20
C VAL A 178 0.71 -6.82 -22.86
N THR A 179 0.80 -6.36 -21.62
CA THR A 179 1.91 -5.58 -21.12
C THR A 179 2.56 -6.36 -19.99
N PRO A 180 3.85 -6.72 -20.11
CA PRO A 180 4.52 -7.41 -19.03
C PRO A 180 4.55 -6.52 -17.79
N TYR A 181 4.24 -7.10 -16.64
CA TYR A 181 4.41 -6.45 -15.35
C TYR A 181 5.89 -6.02 -15.22
N PRO A 182 6.16 -4.76 -14.89
CA PRO A 182 7.52 -4.30 -14.68
C PRO A 182 8.09 -4.94 -13.41
N HIS A 183 8.65 -6.16 -13.56
CA HIS A 183 9.34 -6.82 -12.47
C HIS A 183 10.53 -5.97 -12.03
N ARG A 184 10.35 -5.16 -11.00
CA ARG A 184 11.45 -4.55 -10.28
C ARG A 184 11.73 -5.40 -9.06
N SER A 185 12.96 -5.81 -8.90
CA SER A 185 13.44 -6.39 -7.66
C SER A 185 13.45 -5.29 -6.61
N PHE A 186 12.60 -5.40 -5.58
CA PHE A 186 12.59 -4.50 -4.43
C PHE A 186 12.75 -5.34 -3.18
N HIS A 187 13.85 -5.10 -2.46
CA HIS A 187 14.17 -5.85 -1.25
C HIS A 187 14.10 -4.93 -0.03
N TYR A 188 13.08 -5.11 0.78
CA TYR A 188 12.80 -4.23 1.94
C TYR A 188 14.00 -4.11 2.90
N GLN A 189 14.74 -5.21 3.10
CA GLN A 189 15.96 -5.23 3.94
C GLN A 189 17.10 -4.36 3.39
N ASN A 190 17.11 -4.06 2.10
CA ASN A 190 18.11 -3.18 1.49
C ASN A 190 18.08 -1.75 2.05
N ALA A 191 17.05 -1.35 2.78
CA ALA A 191 17.03 -0.09 3.53
C ALA A 191 18.31 0.08 4.35
N THR A 192 18.87 -1.00 4.91
CA THR A 192 20.11 -0.95 5.69
C THR A 192 21.32 -0.48 4.87
N ASN A 193 21.33 -0.68 3.56
CA ASN A 193 22.39 -0.19 2.65
C ASN A 193 22.35 1.34 2.46
N TYR A 194 21.24 1.99 2.88
CA TYR A 194 21.02 3.43 2.79
C TYR A 194 21.11 4.15 4.14
N GLY A 195 21.71 3.47 5.13
CA GLY A 195 21.97 4.06 6.45
C GLY A 195 20.89 3.82 7.51
N TYR A 196 19.83 3.11 7.17
CA TYR A 196 18.84 2.68 8.15
C TYR A 196 19.39 1.59 9.07
N VAL A 197 18.86 1.54 10.29
CA VAL A 197 19.24 0.58 11.34
C VAL A 197 17.99 -0.12 11.90
N ASP A 198 18.17 -1.12 12.74
CA ASP A 198 17.11 -1.82 13.47
C ASP A 198 16.01 -2.36 12.53
N PHE A 199 16.44 -3.00 11.43
CA PHE A 199 15.48 -3.63 10.51
C PHE A 199 14.82 -4.83 11.17
N GLU A 200 13.49 -4.86 11.17
CA GLU A 200 12.70 -5.98 11.66
C GLU A 200 11.47 -6.24 10.77
N GLU A 201 10.98 -7.48 10.82
CA GLU A 201 9.76 -7.93 10.14
C GLU A 201 8.77 -8.43 11.19
N ARG A 202 7.51 -8.04 11.08
CA ARG A 202 6.39 -8.50 11.91
C ARG A 202 5.26 -8.98 11.04
N ASP A 203 4.70 -10.13 11.37
CA ASP A 203 3.57 -10.72 10.67
C ASP A 203 2.30 -10.64 11.52
N PHE A 204 1.20 -10.26 10.87
CA PHE A 204 -0.15 -10.24 11.42
C PHE A 204 -1.05 -11.06 10.51
N TYR A 205 -2.10 -11.64 11.03
CA TYR A 205 -2.89 -12.63 10.30
C TYR A 205 -4.36 -12.23 10.23
N GLY A 206 -4.98 -12.56 9.10
CA GLY A 206 -6.40 -12.34 8.88
C GLY A 206 -7.00 -13.39 7.97
N LYS A 207 -8.33 -13.38 7.89
CA LYS A 207 -9.09 -14.19 6.93
C LYS A 207 -10.09 -13.32 6.21
N ARG A 208 -10.24 -13.55 4.91
CA ARG A 208 -11.30 -12.94 4.09
C ARG A 208 -12.04 -14.02 3.35
N GLU A 209 -13.35 -13.93 3.37
CA GLU A 209 -14.23 -14.79 2.60
C GLU A 209 -14.86 -13.96 1.49
N MET A 210 -14.92 -14.50 0.28
CA MET A 210 -15.49 -13.86 -0.89
C MET A 210 -16.39 -14.83 -1.64
N THR A 211 -17.48 -14.32 -2.20
CA THR A 211 -18.29 -14.99 -3.22
C THR A 211 -17.57 -14.98 -4.57
N ALA A 212 -18.12 -15.67 -5.58
CA ALA A 212 -17.58 -15.65 -6.95
C ALA A 212 -17.54 -14.22 -7.52
N ASP A 213 -18.62 -13.46 -7.35
CA ASP A 213 -18.69 -12.06 -7.83
C ASP A 213 -17.65 -11.17 -7.14
N GLU A 214 -17.51 -11.29 -5.82
CA GLU A 214 -16.53 -10.50 -5.06
C GLU A 214 -15.08 -10.88 -5.41
N TYR A 215 -14.82 -12.17 -5.64
CA TYR A 215 -13.50 -12.62 -6.07
C TYR A 215 -13.13 -12.11 -7.47
N VAL A 216 -14.06 -12.14 -8.42
CA VAL A 216 -13.86 -11.55 -9.75
C VAL A 216 -13.61 -10.05 -9.65
N ALA A 217 -14.41 -9.33 -8.87
CA ALA A 217 -14.23 -7.90 -8.65
C ALA A 217 -12.89 -7.57 -8.00
N PHE A 218 -12.48 -8.32 -6.97
CA PHE A 218 -11.16 -8.21 -6.36
C PHE A 218 -10.03 -8.51 -7.35
N SER A 219 -10.15 -9.62 -8.12
CA SER A 219 -9.18 -9.99 -9.15
C SER A 219 -9.04 -8.92 -10.22
N GLY A 220 -10.15 -8.25 -10.59
CA GLY A 220 -10.17 -7.11 -11.51
C GLY A 220 -9.41 -5.87 -11.02
N THR A 221 -9.03 -5.82 -9.75
CA THR A 221 -8.19 -4.74 -9.20
C THR A 221 -6.68 -5.05 -9.26
N HIS A 222 -6.26 -6.20 -9.76
CA HIS A 222 -4.84 -6.51 -9.94
C HIS A 222 -4.32 -5.93 -11.25
N CYS A 223 -3.20 -5.23 -11.19
CA CYS A 223 -2.65 -4.50 -12.34
C CYS A 223 -2.33 -5.38 -13.56
N ASP A 224 -1.88 -6.60 -13.34
CA ASP A 224 -1.58 -7.59 -14.36
C ASP A 224 -2.85 -8.21 -14.98
N HIS A 225 -3.93 -8.34 -14.20
CA HIS A 225 -5.23 -8.78 -14.71
C HIS A 225 -5.92 -7.68 -15.54
N MET A 226 -5.74 -6.42 -15.15
CA MET A 226 -6.33 -5.28 -15.86
C MET A 226 -5.85 -5.16 -17.31
N VAL A 227 -4.63 -5.63 -17.60
CA VAL A 227 -4.01 -5.56 -18.93
C VAL A 227 -4.16 -6.84 -19.75
N ILE A 228 -5.01 -7.77 -19.35
CA ILE A 228 -5.41 -8.91 -20.20
C ILE A 228 -6.31 -8.37 -21.31
N ALA A 229 -6.02 -8.70 -22.57
CA ALA A 229 -6.83 -8.29 -23.71
C ALA A 229 -7.90 -9.33 -24.08
N GLU A 230 -8.94 -8.88 -24.80
CA GLU A 230 -9.91 -9.78 -25.40
C GLU A 230 -9.26 -10.66 -26.49
N PRO A 231 -9.73 -11.91 -26.69
CA PRO A 231 -10.87 -12.56 -26.01
C PRO A 231 -10.48 -13.25 -24.68
N TYR A 232 -9.22 -13.13 -24.24
CA TYR A 232 -8.72 -13.83 -23.05
C TYR A 232 -9.26 -13.22 -21.76
N LYS A 233 -9.48 -11.90 -21.73
CA LYS A 233 -9.99 -11.19 -20.55
C LYS A 233 -11.36 -11.71 -20.10
N THR A 234 -12.32 -11.75 -21.00
CA THR A 234 -13.65 -12.28 -20.70
C THR A 234 -13.57 -13.72 -20.22
N LYS A 235 -12.86 -14.60 -20.93
CA LYS A 235 -12.71 -16.01 -20.54
C LYS A 235 -11.99 -16.20 -19.21
N PHE A 236 -11.03 -15.36 -18.89
CA PHE A 236 -10.30 -15.40 -17.63
C PHE A 236 -11.24 -15.11 -16.44
N PHE A 237 -11.99 -14.01 -16.50
CA PHE A 237 -12.88 -13.63 -15.40
C PHE A 237 -14.10 -14.53 -15.29
N GLU A 238 -14.71 -14.97 -16.41
CA GLU A 238 -15.78 -15.99 -16.39
C GLU A 238 -15.27 -17.30 -15.80
N GLY A 239 -14.07 -17.76 -16.18
CA GLY A 239 -13.48 -18.95 -15.62
C GLY A 239 -13.24 -18.88 -14.12
N LEU A 240 -12.72 -17.73 -13.60
CA LEU A 240 -12.54 -17.51 -12.18
C LEU A 240 -13.89 -17.56 -11.43
N HIS A 241 -14.93 -16.91 -11.99
CA HIS A 241 -16.27 -16.90 -11.43
C HIS A 241 -16.82 -18.32 -11.32
N ASP A 242 -16.82 -19.06 -12.44
CA ASP A 242 -17.39 -20.40 -12.52
C ASP A 242 -16.65 -21.39 -11.61
N ALA A 243 -15.34 -21.27 -11.49
CA ALA A 243 -14.56 -22.09 -10.58
C ALA A 243 -15.00 -21.88 -9.13
N VAL A 244 -15.12 -20.64 -8.65
CA VAL A 244 -15.58 -20.36 -7.27
C VAL A 244 -17.02 -20.81 -7.09
N LEU A 245 -17.88 -20.60 -8.07
CA LEU A 245 -19.29 -21.02 -8.03
C LEU A 245 -19.43 -22.54 -7.91
N ALA A 246 -18.64 -23.31 -8.68
CA ALA A 246 -18.63 -24.78 -8.65
C ALA A 246 -18.13 -25.33 -7.27
N HIS A 247 -17.36 -24.55 -6.53
CA HIS A 247 -16.86 -24.90 -5.19
C HIS A 247 -17.72 -24.27 -4.06
N GLY A 248 -19.03 -24.08 -4.30
CA GLY A 248 -19.98 -23.63 -3.28
C GLY A 248 -20.05 -22.11 -3.12
N ASN A 249 -19.69 -21.36 -4.16
CA ASN A 249 -19.73 -19.90 -4.19
C ASN A 249 -18.94 -19.24 -3.05
N LYS A 250 -17.78 -19.80 -2.74
CA LYS A 250 -16.96 -19.39 -1.60
C LYS A 250 -15.49 -19.61 -1.85
N ILE A 251 -14.69 -18.57 -1.66
CA ILE A 251 -13.23 -18.63 -1.57
C ILE A 251 -12.78 -17.98 -0.27
N ILE A 252 -11.88 -18.64 0.47
CA ILE A 252 -11.36 -18.14 1.74
C ILE A 252 -9.87 -17.89 1.60
N PHE A 253 -9.46 -16.65 1.82
CA PHE A 253 -8.06 -16.27 1.89
C PHE A 253 -7.56 -16.26 3.32
N ASN A 254 -6.40 -16.85 3.54
CA ASN A 254 -5.54 -16.55 4.68
C ASN A 254 -4.64 -15.38 4.28
N ASP A 255 -4.79 -14.26 4.95
CA ASP A 255 -3.96 -13.09 4.73
C ASP A 255 -2.85 -13.01 5.77
N THR A 256 -1.62 -12.80 5.30
CA THR A 256 -0.51 -12.37 6.15
C THR A 256 -0.22 -10.91 5.84
N TYR A 257 -0.44 -10.06 6.83
CA TYR A 257 -0.06 -8.64 6.76
C TYR A 257 1.36 -8.50 7.29
N VAL A 258 2.28 -8.26 6.38
CA VAL A 258 3.70 -8.12 6.71
C VAL A 258 4.02 -6.65 6.93
N MET A 259 4.68 -6.33 8.02
CA MET A 259 5.18 -5.02 8.33
C MET A 259 6.71 -5.06 8.48
N TYR A 260 7.40 -4.39 7.58
CA TYR A 260 8.82 -4.14 7.68
C TYR A 260 9.06 -2.79 8.35
N LEU A 261 9.90 -2.77 9.37
CA LEU A 261 10.22 -1.58 10.16
C LEU A 261 11.73 -1.34 10.13
N THR A 262 12.09 -0.08 10.07
CA THR A 262 13.50 0.32 10.22
C THR A 262 13.58 1.77 10.67
N LYS A 263 14.72 2.20 11.24
CA LYS A 263 14.91 3.54 11.79
C LYS A 263 16.05 4.29 11.12
N LYS A 264 15.89 5.60 11.04
CA LYS A 264 17.01 6.49 10.84
C LYS A 264 17.76 6.63 12.16
N PRO A 265 19.10 6.49 12.22
CA PRO A 265 19.88 6.75 13.44
C PRO A 265 19.60 8.13 14.05
N ILE A 266 19.85 8.24 15.39
CA ILE A 266 19.77 9.50 16.14
C ILE A 266 20.96 10.41 15.80
#